data_270880b24942cb7cf8a97cfc345d85f7
#
_entry.id   270880b24942cb7cf8a97cfc345d85f7
#
_cell.length_a   1.000
_cell.length_b   1.000
_cell.length_c   1.000
_cell.angle_alpha   90.00
_cell.angle_beta   90.00
_cell.angle_gamma   90.00
#
_symmetry.space_group_name_H-M   'P 1'
#
loop_
_entity.id
_entity.type
_entity.pdbx_description
1 polymer ?
#
loop_
_entity_poly.entity_id
_entity_poly.type
_entity_poly.pdbx_seq_one_letter_code
_entity_poly.pdbx_strand_id
1 'polypeptide(L)'
;MRQKKLVYYGKKCLIFLISVFILSVAVFYVARLAPGDPLISYYGDRTEKMSSEEREWAMEKLGLNEPISVQYVKWVKNAFHGEFGISFKYKQDVVDVIGGRIGNTLVLGGIGFIIMFAGALLLGILCAWYENRLADRILCKLGTISSCIPEFWMALVLILVFSVNLKILPSSGAYSTGNAGDIGDRVLHLIMPLTIVVMEHLWYYAYMIRNKILEEVRADYVLLAKAKGLDKKKLMFRHCVRNVMPAYLSIMAIAVPHVLGGTYVVESVFSYPGIGALSYESARYHDYNLLMLLCMMSGILVIFCNIVSQTINEQIDPRMKDEVITEKSEVVEG
;
A
#
# COMPACT_ATOMS: atom_id res chain seq x y z
N MET A 1 -29.91 1.14 20.47
CA MET A 1 -28.49 1.39 20.16
C MET A 1 -27.82 0.23 19.42
N ARG A 2 -27.99 -1.03 19.84
CA ARG A 2 -27.37 -2.22 19.22
C ARG A 2 -27.81 -2.46 17.75
N GLN A 3 -29.09 -2.30 17.42
CA GLN A 3 -29.62 -2.45 16.06
C GLN A 3 -29.05 -1.39 15.09
N LYS A 4 -28.94 -0.11 15.49
CA LYS A 4 -28.36 0.93 14.62
C LYS A 4 -26.88 0.66 14.28
N LYS A 5 -26.12 0.12 15.25
CA LYS A 5 -24.73 -0.29 15.00
C LYS A 5 -24.65 -1.49 14.03
N LEU A 6 -25.54 -2.46 14.17
CA LEU A 6 -25.58 -3.64 13.29
C LEU A 6 -25.87 -3.24 11.83
N VAL A 7 -26.86 -2.36 11.62
CA VAL A 7 -27.21 -1.83 10.28
C VAL A 7 -26.04 -1.04 9.70
N TYR A 8 -25.37 -0.22 10.51
CA TYR A 8 -24.20 0.56 10.07
C TYR A 8 -23.05 -0.33 9.58
N TYR A 9 -22.64 -1.32 10.38
CA TYR A 9 -21.57 -2.24 9.97
C TYR A 9 -22.00 -3.15 8.83
N GLY A 10 -23.27 -3.57 8.78
CA GLY A 10 -23.83 -4.31 7.65
C GLY A 10 -23.74 -3.55 6.34
N LYS A 11 -24.03 -2.23 6.35
CA LYS A 11 -23.88 -1.36 5.19
C LYS A 11 -22.42 -1.24 4.73
N LYS A 12 -21.46 -1.08 5.66
CA LYS A 12 -20.03 -1.04 5.32
C LYS A 12 -19.54 -2.37 4.74
N CYS A 13 -20.00 -3.49 5.28
CA CYS A 13 -19.71 -4.83 4.74
C CYS A 13 -20.28 -4.99 3.34
N LEU A 14 -21.52 -4.54 3.09
CA LEU A 14 -22.13 -4.59 1.76
C LEU A 14 -21.34 -3.72 0.76
N ILE A 15 -20.93 -2.50 1.14
CA ILE A 15 -20.09 -1.64 0.30
C ILE A 15 -18.77 -2.33 -0.02
N PHE A 16 -18.11 -2.96 0.97
CA PHE A 16 -16.90 -3.73 0.76
C PHE A 16 -17.10 -4.84 -0.28
N LEU A 17 -18.14 -5.66 -0.11
CA LEU A 17 -18.44 -6.78 -1.02
C LEU A 17 -18.74 -6.31 -2.44
N ILE A 18 -19.53 -5.25 -2.60
CA ILE A 18 -19.83 -4.65 -3.92
C ILE A 18 -18.55 -4.11 -4.55
N SER A 19 -17.71 -3.41 -3.79
CA SER A 19 -16.44 -2.86 -4.30
C SER A 19 -15.48 -3.96 -4.73
N VAL A 20 -15.36 -5.04 -3.96
CA VAL A 20 -14.54 -6.22 -4.32
C VAL A 20 -15.09 -6.92 -5.55
N PHE A 21 -16.41 -7.02 -5.69
CA PHE A 21 -17.04 -7.57 -6.88
C PHE A 21 -16.74 -6.74 -8.12
N ILE A 22 -16.92 -5.41 -8.06
CA ILE A 22 -16.60 -4.50 -9.17
C ILE A 22 -15.11 -4.59 -9.53
N LEU A 23 -14.23 -4.63 -8.53
CA LEU A 23 -12.80 -4.81 -8.71
C LEU A 23 -12.49 -6.12 -9.44
N SER A 24 -13.12 -7.23 -9.04
CA SER A 24 -12.88 -8.55 -9.65
C SER A 24 -13.30 -8.57 -11.12
N VAL A 25 -14.44 -7.96 -11.44
CA VAL A 25 -14.88 -7.80 -12.83
C VAL A 25 -13.85 -6.97 -13.60
N ALA A 26 -13.47 -5.81 -13.08
CA ALA A 26 -12.53 -4.91 -13.75
C ALA A 26 -11.17 -5.59 -14.01
N VAL A 27 -10.58 -6.22 -12.98
CA VAL A 27 -9.28 -6.90 -13.10
C VAL A 27 -9.35 -8.03 -14.11
N PHE A 28 -10.40 -8.85 -14.06
CA PHE A 28 -10.57 -9.97 -15.00
C PHE A 28 -10.71 -9.50 -16.45
N TYR A 29 -11.62 -8.54 -16.70
CA TYR A 29 -11.85 -8.05 -18.06
C TYR A 29 -10.64 -7.32 -18.62
N VAL A 30 -9.95 -6.47 -17.82
CA VAL A 30 -8.72 -5.81 -18.25
C VAL A 30 -7.64 -6.83 -18.61
N ALA A 31 -7.47 -7.89 -17.81
CA ALA A 31 -6.49 -8.94 -18.10
C ALA A 31 -6.83 -9.72 -19.38
N ARG A 32 -8.13 -9.92 -19.68
CA ARG A 32 -8.58 -10.62 -20.90
C ARG A 32 -8.59 -9.75 -22.15
N LEU A 33 -8.75 -8.43 -22.01
CA LEU A 33 -8.70 -7.47 -23.10
C LEU A 33 -7.28 -6.94 -23.36
N ALA A 34 -6.32 -7.33 -22.53
CA ALA A 34 -4.92 -6.95 -22.74
C ALA A 34 -4.43 -7.42 -24.12
N PRO A 35 -3.70 -6.58 -24.86
CA PRO A 35 -3.20 -6.95 -26.18
C PRO A 35 -2.21 -8.11 -26.07
N GLY A 36 -2.35 -9.10 -26.95
CA GLY A 36 -1.47 -10.26 -27.00
C GLY A 36 -2.23 -11.56 -27.12
N ASP A 37 -1.46 -12.65 -27.19
CA ASP A 37 -2.02 -13.99 -27.27
C ASP A 37 -2.43 -14.48 -25.86
N PRO A 38 -3.70 -14.85 -25.64
CA PRO A 38 -4.17 -15.34 -24.34
C PRO A 38 -3.44 -16.61 -23.87
N LEU A 39 -2.84 -17.38 -24.78
CA LEU A 39 -2.05 -18.57 -24.43
C LEU A 39 -0.71 -18.26 -23.79
N ILE A 40 -0.19 -17.03 -23.96
CA ILE A 40 1.10 -16.62 -23.38
C ILE A 40 1.09 -16.78 -21.85
N SER A 41 -0.03 -16.50 -21.20
CA SER A 41 -0.18 -16.68 -19.73
C SER A 41 0.00 -18.13 -19.26
N TYR A 42 -0.14 -19.10 -20.16
CA TYR A 42 -0.07 -20.53 -19.85
C TYR A 42 1.17 -21.21 -20.39
N TYR A 43 1.59 -20.82 -21.61
CA TYR A 43 2.64 -21.49 -22.36
C TYR A 43 3.87 -20.60 -22.65
N GLY A 44 3.76 -19.27 -22.45
CA GLY A 44 4.82 -18.30 -22.70
C GLY A 44 5.32 -18.31 -24.15
N ASP A 45 6.62 -18.14 -24.34
CA ASP A 45 7.27 -18.11 -25.66
C ASP A 45 7.07 -19.39 -26.49
N ARG A 46 6.63 -20.46 -25.81
CA ARG A 46 6.29 -21.72 -26.48
C ARG A 46 5.08 -21.57 -27.41
N THR A 47 4.24 -20.59 -27.14
CA THR A 47 3.05 -20.26 -27.94
C THR A 47 3.42 -19.93 -29.40
N GLU A 48 4.54 -19.25 -29.63
CA GLU A 48 5.02 -18.91 -30.97
C GLU A 48 5.42 -20.15 -31.81
N LYS A 49 5.74 -21.26 -31.15
CA LYS A 49 6.18 -22.51 -31.78
C LYS A 49 5.06 -23.54 -31.89
N MET A 50 3.84 -23.24 -31.41
CA MET A 50 2.72 -24.13 -31.51
C MET A 50 2.16 -24.20 -32.93
N SER A 51 1.79 -25.40 -33.37
CA SER A 51 1.00 -25.59 -34.61
C SER A 51 -0.41 -25.02 -34.39
N SER A 52 -1.13 -24.77 -35.50
CA SER A 52 -2.53 -24.29 -35.43
C SER A 52 -3.43 -25.26 -34.67
N GLU A 53 -3.20 -26.56 -34.84
CA GLU A 53 -3.97 -27.61 -34.15
C GLU A 53 -3.67 -27.65 -32.66
N GLU A 54 -2.39 -27.52 -32.26
CA GLU A 54 -1.98 -27.45 -30.86
C GLU A 54 -2.55 -26.20 -30.17
N ARG A 55 -2.61 -25.06 -30.87
CA ARG A 55 -3.19 -23.82 -30.34
C ARG A 55 -4.70 -23.98 -30.13
N GLU A 56 -5.42 -24.51 -31.10
CA GLU A 56 -6.86 -24.70 -31.03
C GLU A 56 -7.22 -25.65 -29.87
N TRP A 57 -6.51 -26.75 -29.75
CA TRP A 57 -6.65 -27.68 -28.62
C TRP A 57 -6.35 -27.03 -27.27
N ALA A 58 -5.30 -26.22 -27.18
CA ALA A 58 -4.94 -25.52 -25.95
C ALA A 58 -6.00 -24.47 -25.57
N MET A 59 -6.53 -23.72 -26.54
CA MET A 59 -7.60 -22.76 -26.32
C MET A 59 -8.90 -23.41 -25.86
N GLU A 60 -9.27 -24.55 -26.47
CA GLU A 60 -10.44 -25.33 -26.08
C GLU A 60 -10.29 -25.91 -24.67
N LYS A 61 -9.14 -26.54 -24.40
CA LYS A 61 -8.83 -27.13 -23.08
C LYS A 61 -8.86 -26.10 -21.94
N LEU A 62 -8.40 -24.88 -22.19
CA LEU A 62 -8.38 -23.79 -21.23
C LEU A 62 -9.69 -22.98 -21.21
N GLY A 63 -10.66 -23.32 -22.06
CA GLY A 63 -11.93 -22.62 -22.17
C GLY A 63 -11.82 -21.19 -22.67
N LEU A 64 -10.74 -20.86 -23.40
CA LEU A 64 -10.48 -19.51 -23.91
C LEU A 64 -11.39 -19.18 -25.12
N ASN A 65 -11.96 -20.18 -25.77
CA ASN A 65 -12.95 -20.02 -26.84
C ASN A 65 -14.35 -19.70 -26.32
N GLU A 66 -14.57 -19.81 -25.01
CA GLU A 66 -15.87 -19.49 -24.41
C GLU A 66 -16.08 -17.96 -24.29
N PRO A 67 -17.34 -17.49 -24.23
CA PRO A 67 -17.61 -16.08 -23.94
C PRO A 67 -16.91 -15.63 -22.66
N ILE A 68 -16.39 -14.38 -22.65
CA ILE A 68 -15.62 -13.83 -21.51
C ILE A 68 -16.42 -13.91 -20.20
N SER A 69 -17.75 -13.72 -20.27
CA SER A 69 -18.63 -13.84 -19.11
C SER A 69 -18.63 -15.26 -18.49
N VAL A 70 -18.58 -16.31 -19.31
CA VAL A 70 -18.49 -17.69 -18.87
C VAL A 70 -17.12 -17.96 -18.24
N GLN A 71 -16.05 -17.47 -18.87
CA GLN A 71 -14.70 -17.55 -18.31
C GLN A 71 -14.61 -16.87 -16.94
N TYR A 72 -15.25 -15.69 -16.79
CA TYR A 72 -15.31 -14.97 -15.51
C TYR A 72 -16.01 -15.79 -14.42
N VAL A 73 -17.19 -16.36 -14.72
CA VAL A 73 -17.93 -17.18 -13.75
C VAL A 73 -17.10 -18.40 -13.31
N LYS A 74 -16.43 -19.05 -14.26
CA LYS A 74 -15.52 -20.18 -13.95
C LYS A 74 -14.36 -19.74 -13.07
N TRP A 75 -13.73 -18.60 -13.41
CA TRP A 75 -12.64 -18.05 -12.63
C TRP A 75 -13.06 -17.71 -11.19
N VAL A 76 -14.22 -17.05 -11.01
CA VAL A 76 -14.76 -16.76 -9.68
C VAL A 76 -15.05 -18.05 -8.90
N LYS A 77 -15.64 -19.05 -9.56
CA LYS A 77 -15.91 -20.34 -8.92
C LYS A 77 -14.62 -21.02 -8.44
N ASN A 78 -13.57 -21.04 -9.27
CA ASN A 78 -12.27 -21.61 -8.92
C ASN A 78 -11.60 -20.80 -7.78
N ALA A 79 -11.71 -19.47 -7.81
CA ALA A 79 -11.19 -18.59 -6.76
C ALA A 79 -11.79 -18.90 -5.38
N PHE A 80 -13.09 -19.25 -5.30
CA PHE A 80 -13.72 -19.70 -4.05
C PHE A 80 -13.18 -21.04 -3.53
N HIS A 81 -12.54 -21.84 -4.39
CA HIS A 81 -11.86 -23.07 -4.00
C HIS A 81 -10.36 -22.87 -3.75
N GLY A 82 -9.87 -21.64 -3.89
CA GLY A 82 -8.44 -21.31 -3.74
C GLY A 82 -7.61 -21.59 -4.99
N GLU A 83 -8.24 -21.93 -6.11
CA GLU A 83 -7.60 -22.25 -7.39
C GLU A 83 -7.49 -20.98 -8.25
N PHE A 84 -6.35 -20.28 -8.17
CA PHE A 84 -6.09 -19.08 -8.95
C PHE A 84 -5.25 -19.34 -10.22
N GLY A 85 -4.92 -20.60 -10.47
CA GLY A 85 -4.16 -21.06 -11.61
C GLY A 85 -2.66 -21.13 -11.35
N ILE A 86 -1.92 -21.51 -12.39
CA ILE A 86 -0.48 -21.71 -12.36
C ILE A 86 0.21 -20.47 -12.93
N SER A 87 1.26 -20.01 -12.29
CA SER A 87 2.14 -18.97 -12.83
C SER A 87 2.92 -19.54 -14.03
N PHE A 88 2.84 -18.83 -15.15
CA PHE A 88 3.60 -19.20 -16.33
C PHE A 88 5.11 -19.17 -16.08
N LYS A 89 5.58 -18.08 -15.44
CA LYS A 89 7.02 -17.85 -15.22
C LYS A 89 7.62 -18.82 -14.21
N TYR A 90 6.92 -19.06 -13.11
CA TYR A 90 7.44 -19.86 -11.98
C TYR A 90 7.06 -21.35 -12.08
N LYS A 91 6.11 -21.72 -12.94
CA LYS A 91 5.61 -23.11 -13.10
C LYS A 91 5.07 -23.72 -11.77
N GLN A 92 4.56 -22.86 -10.91
CA GLN A 92 4.03 -23.18 -9.58
C GLN A 92 2.66 -22.54 -9.41
N ASP A 93 1.90 -22.99 -8.43
CA ASP A 93 0.65 -22.38 -8.06
C ASP A 93 0.85 -20.90 -7.72
N VAL A 94 -0.03 -20.02 -8.19
CA VAL A 94 0.06 -18.58 -7.96
C VAL A 94 0.08 -18.25 -6.46
N VAL A 95 -0.70 -19.02 -5.66
CA VAL A 95 -0.75 -18.86 -4.20
C VAL A 95 0.60 -19.15 -3.55
N ASP A 96 1.28 -20.20 -3.98
CA ASP A 96 2.60 -20.60 -3.44
C ASP A 96 3.67 -19.55 -3.79
N VAL A 97 3.64 -19.05 -5.03
CA VAL A 97 4.57 -17.99 -5.48
C VAL A 97 4.43 -16.73 -4.64
N ILE A 98 3.19 -16.30 -4.39
CA ILE A 98 2.89 -15.13 -3.54
C ILE A 98 3.27 -15.43 -2.09
N GLY A 99 2.90 -16.60 -1.57
CA GLY A 99 3.20 -17.03 -0.20
C GLY A 99 4.68 -17.00 0.12
N GLY A 100 5.54 -17.36 -0.84
CA GLY A 100 7.00 -17.31 -0.69
C GLY A 100 7.57 -15.88 -0.61
N ARG A 101 6.82 -14.84 -0.99
CA ARG A 101 7.32 -13.46 -1.09
C ARG A 101 6.61 -12.46 -0.18
N ILE A 102 5.36 -12.72 0.20
CA ILE A 102 4.54 -11.81 1.00
C ILE A 102 5.22 -11.44 2.33
N GLY A 103 5.91 -12.40 2.97
CA GLY A 103 6.63 -12.18 4.23
C GLY A 103 7.69 -11.09 4.12
N ASN A 104 8.42 -11.04 3.02
CA ASN A 104 9.46 -10.04 2.80
C ASN A 104 8.86 -8.63 2.64
N THR A 105 7.80 -8.48 1.84
CA THR A 105 7.10 -7.17 1.70
C THR A 105 6.48 -6.73 3.01
N LEU A 106 5.89 -7.65 3.80
CA LEU A 106 5.33 -7.31 5.11
C LEU A 106 6.41 -6.88 6.11
N VAL A 107 7.60 -7.49 6.08
CA VAL A 107 8.73 -7.08 6.91
C VAL A 107 9.24 -5.71 6.50
N LEU A 108 9.54 -5.50 5.21
CA LEU A 108 10.03 -4.22 4.69
C LEU A 108 9.00 -3.10 4.88
N GLY A 109 7.78 -3.31 4.38
CA GLY A 109 6.71 -2.32 4.44
C GLY A 109 6.19 -2.10 5.86
N GLY A 110 6.05 -3.15 6.67
CA GLY A 110 5.54 -3.06 8.04
C GLY A 110 6.51 -2.36 8.98
N ILE A 111 7.80 -2.71 8.94
CA ILE A 111 8.83 -2.00 9.73
C ILE A 111 8.97 -0.56 9.23
N GLY A 112 9.02 -0.36 7.90
CA GLY A 112 9.07 0.96 7.29
C GLY A 112 7.89 1.83 7.73
N PHE A 113 6.68 1.29 7.71
CA PHE A 113 5.46 1.96 8.15
C PHE A 113 5.54 2.42 9.63
N ILE A 114 5.98 1.53 10.52
CA ILE A 114 6.12 1.86 11.95
C ILE A 114 7.15 2.97 12.16
N ILE A 115 8.35 2.85 11.57
CA ILE A 115 9.42 3.84 11.71
C ILE A 115 9.01 5.17 11.10
N MET A 116 8.43 5.15 9.92
CA MET A 116 7.96 6.33 9.20
C MET A 116 6.91 7.10 10.01
N PHE A 117 5.85 6.43 10.49
CA PHE A 117 4.80 7.12 11.23
C PHE A 117 5.24 7.56 12.63
N ALA A 118 6.04 6.77 13.33
CA ALA A 118 6.64 7.22 14.59
C ALA A 118 7.54 8.44 14.36
N GLY A 119 8.39 8.41 13.35
CA GLY A 119 9.24 9.56 12.97
C GLY A 119 8.42 10.77 12.53
N ALA A 120 7.39 10.57 11.70
CA ALA A 120 6.52 11.65 11.23
C ALA A 120 5.75 12.33 12.38
N LEU A 121 5.27 11.56 13.36
CA LEU A 121 4.63 12.11 14.55
C LEU A 121 5.62 12.95 15.37
N LEU A 122 6.82 12.43 15.62
CA LEU A 122 7.85 13.13 16.38
C LEU A 122 8.29 14.41 15.67
N LEU A 123 8.58 14.35 14.37
CA LEU A 123 8.97 15.51 13.57
C LEU A 123 7.82 16.53 13.45
N GLY A 124 6.58 16.06 13.25
CA GLY A 124 5.40 16.93 13.20
C GLY A 124 5.19 17.70 14.50
N ILE A 125 5.33 17.03 15.65
CA ILE A 125 5.27 17.68 16.97
C ILE A 125 6.42 18.67 17.15
N LEU A 126 7.65 18.28 16.77
CA LEU A 126 8.83 19.14 16.89
C LEU A 126 8.70 20.41 16.06
N CYS A 127 8.28 20.27 14.80
CA CYS A 127 8.04 21.41 13.91
C CYS A 127 6.92 22.32 14.43
N ALA A 128 5.81 21.77 14.92
CA ALA A 128 4.74 22.55 15.51
C ALA A 128 5.16 23.25 16.83
N TRP A 129 5.99 22.60 17.65
CA TRP A 129 6.54 23.18 18.87
C TRP A 129 7.42 24.39 18.62
N TYR A 130 8.26 24.31 17.57
CA TYR A 130 9.20 25.35 17.15
C TYR A 130 8.71 26.11 15.92
N GLU A 131 7.39 26.26 15.77
CA GLU A 131 6.78 26.94 14.62
C GLU A 131 7.51 28.24 14.26
N ASN A 132 7.84 28.40 12.98
CA ASN A 132 8.59 29.52 12.39
C ASN A 132 10.02 29.74 12.91
N ARG A 133 10.55 28.90 13.80
CA ARG A 133 11.95 28.96 14.25
C ARG A 133 12.85 28.22 13.27
N LEU A 134 14.17 28.35 13.49
CA LEU A 134 15.19 27.78 12.61
C LEU A 134 15.03 26.27 12.42
N ALA A 135 14.73 25.53 13.49
CA ALA A 135 14.49 24.07 13.44
C ALA A 135 13.33 23.69 12.51
N ASP A 136 12.18 24.35 12.63
CA ASP A 136 11.02 24.13 11.78
C ASP A 136 11.36 24.43 10.30
N ARG A 137 12.02 25.56 10.03
CA ARG A 137 12.41 25.96 8.67
C ARG A 137 13.42 24.99 8.04
N ILE A 138 14.41 24.52 8.81
CA ILE A 138 15.40 23.55 8.32
C ILE A 138 14.70 22.22 8.00
N LEU A 139 13.90 21.69 8.92
CA LEU A 139 13.19 20.42 8.73
C LEU A 139 12.23 20.46 7.53
N CYS A 140 11.47 21.55 7.38
CA CYS A 140 10.60 21.73 6.22
C CYS A 140 11.40 21.81 4.90
N LYS A 141 12.54 22.52 4.87
CA LYS A 141 13.40 22.58 3.68
C LYS A 141 14.03 21.23 3.34
N LEU A 142 14.54 20.51 4.35
CA LEU A 142 15.08 19.16 4.14
C LEU A 142 14.01 18.21 3.60
N GLY A 143 12.79 18.32 4.12
CA GLY A 143 11.66 17.56 3.62
C GLY A 143 11.34 17.85 2.16
N THR A 144 11.29 19.13 1.78
CA THR A 144 11.09 19.54 0.39
C THR A 144 12.20 19.01 -0.52
N ILE A 145 13.45 19.11 -0.12
CA ILE A 145 14.60 18.61 -0.90
C ILE A 145 14.49 17.08 -1.07
N SER A 146 14.22 16.36 0.03
CA SER A 146 14.09 14.90 -0.01
C SER A 146 12.96 14.43 -0.95
N SER A 147 11.83 15.15 -0.96
CA SER A 147 10.69 14.82 -1.84
C SER A 147 10.93 15.10 -3.33
N CYS A 148 11.98 15.88 -3.66
CA CYS A 148 12.37 16.15 -5.05
C CYS A 148 13.35 15.11 -5.61
N ILE A 149 13.90 14.24 -4.76
CA ILE A 149 14.90 13.25 -5.18
C ILE A 149 14.17 11.93 -5.50
N PRO A 150 14.28 11.39 -6.73
CA PRO A 150 13.66 10.11 -7.05
C PRO A 150 14.21 8.98 -6.17
N GLU A 151 13.32 8.10 -5.68
CA GLU A 151 13.67 7.00 -4.78
C GLU A 151 14.71 6.04 -5.37
N PHE A 152 14.59 5.70 -6.66
CA PHE A 152 15.56 4.82 -7.33
C PHE A 152 16.96 5.43 -7.35
N TRP A 153 17.06 6.76 -7.52
CA TRP A 153 18.33 7.45 -7.53
C TRP A 153 18.97 7.45 -6.13
N MET A 154 18.20 7.71 -5.08
CA MET A 154 18.68 7.58 -3.70
C MET A 154 19.15 6.15 -3.41
N ALA A 155 18.42 5.14 -3.88
CA ALA A 155 18.79 3.74 -3.71
C ALA A 155 20.14 3.43 -4.37
N LEU A 156 20.37 3.89 -5.61
CA LEU A 156 21.65 3.70 -6.30
C LEU A 156 22.80 4.40 -5.58
N VAL A 157 22.58 5.62 -5.05
CA VAL A 157 23.60 6.34 -4.26
C VAL A 157 23.94 5.57 -2.98
N LEU A 158 22.93 5.03 -2.26
CA LEU A 158 23.19 4.20 -1.07
C LEU A 158 23.98 2.94 -1.41
N ILE A 159 23.63 2.23 -2.49
CA ILE A 159 24.38 1.06 -2.95
C ILE A 159 25.83 1.45 -3.26
N LEU A 160 26.04 2.53 -4.02
CA LEU A 160 27.38 2.99 -4.39
C LEU A 160 28.23 3.32 -3.15
N VAL A 161 27.67 4.04 -2.19
CA VAL A 161 28.39 4.47 -0.99
C VAL A 161 28.62 3.30 -0.03
N PHE A 162 27.55 2.62 0.38
CA PHE A 162 27.62 1.67 1.50
C PHE A 162 28.01 0.25 1.08
N SER A 163 27.68 -0.15 -0.14
CA SER A 163 27.98 -1.51 -0.61
C SER A 163 29.27 -1.55 -1.45
N VAL A 164 29.42 -0.62 -2.40
CA VAL A 164 30.56 -0.66 -3.34
C VAL A 164 31.82 -0.02 -2.71
N ASN A 165 31.70 1.20 -2.20
CA ASN A 165 32.85 1.95 -1.67
C ASN A 165 33.23 1.52 -0.26
N LEU A 166 32.29 1.56 0.69
CA LEU A 166 32.53 1.25 2.10
C LEU A 166 32.51 -0.26 2.39
N LYS A 167 31.81 -1.06 1.57
CA LYS A 167 31.67 -2.52 1.70
C LYS A 167 31.15 -2.97 3.08
N ILE A 168 30.24 -2.20 3.67
CA ILE A 168 29.66 -2.46 5.00
C ILE A 168 28.25 -3.02 4.94
N LEU A 169 27.52 -2.82 3.83
CA LEU A 169 26.17 -3.32 3.64
C LEU A 169 26.07 -4.10 2.31
N PRO A 170 25.24 -5.15 2.27
CA PRO A 170 25.00 -5.93 1.06
C PRO A 170 24.24 -5.11 0.02
N SER A 171 24.55 -5.29 -1.27
CA SER A 171 23.95 -4.52 -2.37
C SER A 171 22.54 -4.96 -2.76
N SER A 172 22.17 -6.23 -2.52
CA SER A 172 20.94 -6.81 -3.05
C SER A 172 20.50 -8.06 -2.30
N GLY A 173 19.23 -8.46 -2.48
CA GLY A 173 18.64 -9.63 -1.87
C GLY A 173 18.06 -9.38 -0.48
N ALA A 174 17.40 -10.39 0.09
CA ALA A 174 16.87 -10.35 1.46
C ALA A 174 17.79 -11.06 2.47
N TYR A 175 18.78 -11.78 1.99
CA TYR A 175 19.81 -12.50 2.74
C TYR A 175 20.91 -13.01 1.82
N SER A 176 22.07 -13.33 2.36
CA SER A 176 23.19 -13.92 1.62
C SER A 176 22.93 -15.40 1.30
N THR A 177 23.51 -15.90 0.21
CA THR A 177 23.34 -17.30 -0.21
C THR A 177 23.72 -18.26 0.92
N GLY A 178 22.80 -19.13 1.32
CA GLY A 178 22.96 -20.08 2.40
C GLY A 178 22.59 -19.58 3.80
N ASN A 179 22.34 -18.27 3.98
CA ASN A 179 22.08 -17.65 5.29
C ASN A 179 20.60 -17.26 5.50
N ALA A 180 19.68 -17.93 4.83
CA ALA A 180 18.24 -17.61 4.91
C ALA A 180 17.67 -17.62 6.33
N GLY A 181 18.26 -18.36 7.28
CA GLY A 181 17.88 -18.43 8.69
C GLY A 181 18.59 -17.42 9.60
N ASP A 182 19.60 -16.72 9.13
CA ASP A 182 20.36 -15.76 9.93
C ASP A 182 19.64 -14.39 9.98
N ILE A 183 19.16 -14.04 11.17
CA ILE A 183 18.48 -12.77 11.41
C ILE A 183 19.43 -11.59 11.25
N GLY A 184 20.69 -11.72 11.63
CA GLY A 184 21.70 -10.67 11.51
C GLY A 184 21.96 -10.32 10.05
N ASP A 185 22.12 -11.31 9.19
CA ASP A 185 22.29 -11.14 7.76
C ASP A 185 21.05 -10.49 7.13
N ARG A 186 19.84 -10.95 7.48
CA ARG A 186 18.58 -10.34 7.03
C ARG A 186 18.44 -8.87 7.42
N VAL A 187 18.86 -8.51 8.64
CA VAL A 187 18.82 -7.11 9.09
C VAL A 187 19.77 -6.24 8.25
N LEU A 188 20.98 -6.71 7.95
CA LEU A 188 21.93 -5.99 7.10
C LEU A 188 21.35 -5.73 5.69
N HIS A 189 20.69 -6.73 5.10
CA HIS A 189 20.03 -6.59 3.79
C HIS A 189 18.81 -5.65 3.83
N LEU A 190 18.19 -5.47 4.99
CA LEU A 190 17.01 -4.63 5.15
C LEU A 190 17.35 -3.14 5.33
N ILE A 191 18.54 -2.79 5.85
CA ILE A 191 18.88 -1.39 6.23
C ILE A 191 18.72 -0.42 5.06
N MET A 192 19.34 -0.67 3.92
CA MET A 192 19.27 0.26 2.78
C MET A 192 17.86 0.35 2.17
N PRO A 193 17.17 -0.76 1.83
CA PRO A 193 15.78 -0.72 1.37
C PRO A 193 14.86 0.02 2.34
N LEU A 194 14.96 -0.28 3.63
CA LEU A 194 14.16 0.35 4.68
C LEU A 194 14.40 1.87 4.77
N THR A 195 15.65 2.29 4.65
CA THR A 195 16.02 3.71 4.65
C THR A 195 15.30 4.46 3.54
N ILE A 196 15.25 3.90 2.32
CA ILE A 196 14.57 4.54 1.18
C ILE A 196 13.06 4.62 1.43
N VAL A 197 12.41 3.50 1.80
CA VAL A 197 10.96 3.47 2.07
C VAL A 197 10.57 4.51 3.14
N VAL A 198 11.39 4.64 4.18
CA VAL A 198 11.14 5.63 5.24
C VAL A 198 11.36 7.05 4.74
N MET A 199 12.49 7.33 4.07
CA MET A 199 12.86 8.69 3.64
C MET A 199 11.88 9.26 2.61
N GLU A 200 11.35 8.44 1.72
CA GLU A 200 10.41 8.84 0.69
C GLU A 200 9.11 9.43 1.27
N HIS A 201 8.58 8.80 2.31
CA HIS A 201 7.25 9.13 2.84
C HIS A 201 7.28 9.95 4.14
N LEU A 202 8.37 9.86 4.93
CA LEU A 202 8.50 10.46 6.26
C LEU A 202 8.15 11.95 6.28
N TRP A 203 8.71 12.70 5.32
CA TRP A 203 8.58 14.16 5.29
C TRP A 203 7.17 14.60 4.92
N TYR A 204 6.54 13.90 3.99
CA TYR A 204 5.16 14.17 3.58
C TYR A 204 4.20 14.00 4.76
N TYR A 205 4.29 12.88 5.47
CA TYR A 205 3.44 12.64 6.63
C TYR A 205 3.80 13.53 7.83
N ALA A 206 5.06 13.81 8.05
CA ALA A 206 5.48 14.77 9.08
C ALA A 206 4.88 16.17 8.85
N TYR A 207 4.84 16.62 7.60
CA TYR A 207 4.24 17.90 7.23
C TYR A 207 2.71 17.89 7.42
N MET A 208 2.04 16.82 7.03
CA MET A 208 0.59 16.67 7.28
C MET A 208 0.27 16.72 8.77
N ILE A 209 1.00 15.98 9.59
CA ILE A 209 0.81 15.93 11.05
C ILE A 209 1.12 17.29 11.68
N ARG A 210 2.21 17.95 11.25
CA ARG A 210 2.53 19.33 11.67
C ARG A 210 1.34 20.26 11.45
N ASN A 211 0.75 20.26 10.26
CA ASN A 211 -0.35 21.15 9.93
C ASN A 211 -1.59 20.84 10.79
N LYS A 212 -1.91 19.57 11.01
CA LYS A 212 -3.00 19.18 11.91
C LYS A 212 -2.77 19.63 13.36
N ILE A 213 -1.54 19.53 13.86
CA ILE A 213 -1.20 20.04 15.21
C ILE A 213 -1.33 21.55 15.27
N LEU A 214 -0.91 22.28 14.22
CA LEU A 214 -1.02 23.74 14.17
C LEU A 214 -2.47 24.24 14.07
N GLU A 215 -3.36 23.51 13.37
CA GLU A 215 -4.80 23.76 13.37
C GLU A 215 -5.34 23.71 14.82
N GLU A 216 -5.00 22.65 15.56
CA GLU A 216 -5.41 22.48 16.96
C GLU A 216 -4.81 23.56 17.88
N VAL A 217 -3.54 23.92 17.70
CA VAL A 217 -2.89 24.97 18.50
C VAL A 217 -3.61 26.32 18.38
N ARG A 218 -4.26 26.58 17.26
CA ARG A 218 -5.01 27.81 16.95
C ARG A 218 -6.49 27.73 17.31
N ALA A 219 -7.00 26.57 17.74
CA ALA A 219 -8.39 26.39 18.11
C ALA A 219 -8.76 27.18 19.37
N ASP A 220 -9.99 27.69 19.44
CA ASP A 220 -10.50 28.55 20.52
C ASP A 220 -10.36 27.92 21.91
N TYR A 221 -10.57 26.62 22.04
CA TYR A 221 -10.43 25.92 23.32
C TYR A 221 -8.98 25.91 23.83
N VAL A 222 -7.98 25.91 22.92
CA VAL A 222 -6.56 26.00 23.25
C VAL A 222 -6.21 27.43 23.67
N LEU A 223 -6.76 28.43 22.97
CA LEU A 223 -6.60 29.85 23.34
C LEU A 223 -7.19 30.12 24.74
N LEU A 224 -8.36 29.57 25.02
CA LEU A 224 -8.98 29.65 26.35
C LEU A 224 -8.13 28.97 27.43
N ALA A 225 -7.60 27.78 27.14
CA ALA A 225 -6.74 27.05 28.08
C ALA A 225 -5.43 27.81 28.36
N LYS A 226 -4.87 28.46 27.32
CA LYS A 226 -3.71 29.34 27.44
C LYS A 226 -4.02 30.57 28.30
N ALA A 227 -5.20 31.20 28.12
CA ALA A 227 -5.63 32.33 28.90
C ALA A 227 -5.81 31.96 30.39
N LYS A 228 -6.19 30.71 30.71
CA LYS A 228 -6.24 30.14 32.05
C LYS A 228 -4.88 29.78 32.66
N GLY A 229 -3.75 30.08 31.95
CA GLY A 229 -2.42 29.89 32.47
C GLY A 229 -1.86 28.46 32.32
N LEU A 230 -2.44 27.61 31.48
CA LEU A 230 -1.88 26.28 31.21
C LEU A 230 -0.51 26.41 30.54
N ASP A 231 0.44 25.60 31.03
CA ASP A 231 1.79 25.53 30.46
C ASP A 231 1.79 24.97 29.01
N LYS A 232 2.70 25.49 28.18
CA LYS A 232 2.85 25.11 26.77
C LYS A 232 2.97 23.59 26.57
N LYS A 233 3.71 22.90 27.46
CA LYS A 233 3.88 21.43 27.39
C LYS A 233 2.56 20.69 27.61
N LYS A 234 1.79 21.10 28.62
CA LYS A 234 0.46 20.51 28.88
C LYS A 234 -0.50 20.78 27.74
N LEU A 235 -0.52 21.99 27.19
CA LEU A 235 -1.33 22.35 26.01
C LEU A 235 -1.00 21.46 24.83
N MET A 236 0.30 21.33 24.48
CA MET A 236 0.72 20.53 23.32
C MET A 236 0.35 19.06 23.48
N PHE A 237 0.83 18.39 24.52
CA PHE A 237 0.71 16.93 24.64
C PHE A 237 -0.67 16.47 25.14
N ARG A 238 -1.32 17.21 26.05
CA ARG A 238 -2.58 16.78 26.64
C ARG A 238 -3.81 17.21 25.83
N HIS A 239 -3.71 18.31 25.08
CA HIS A 239 -4.80 18.85 24.28
C HIS A 239 -4.56 18.68 22.80
N CYS A 240 -3.57 19.34 22.20
CA CYS A 240 -3.38 19.34 20.75
C CYS A 240 -3.05 17.95 20.19
N VAL A 241 -1.98 17.30 20.67
CA VAL A 241 -1.58 15.97 20.17
C VAL A 241 -2.68 14.94 20.38
N ARG A 242 -3.34 14.95 21.56
CA ARG A 242 -4.42 14.01 21.83
C ARG A 242 -5.60 14.16 20.86
N ASN A 243 -5.96 15.39 20.51
CA ASN A 243 -7.05 15.65 19.58
C ASN A 243 -6.68 15.35 18.13
N VAL A 244 -5.40 15.43 17.78
CA VAL A 244 -4.89 15.05 16.45
C VAL A 244 -4.78 13.53 16.28
N MET A 245 -4.66 12.74 17.37
CA MET A 245 -4.46 11.29 17.29
C MET A 245 -5.48 10.56 16.40
N PRO A 246 -6.76 10.88 16.44
CA PRO A 246 -7.72 10.25 15.55
C PRO A 246 -7.46 10.55 14.07
N ALA A 247 -7.21 11.81 13.70
CA ALA A 247 -6.85 12.16 12.32
C ALA A 247 -5.54 11.49 11.90
N TYR A 248 -4.57 11.38 12.82
CA TYR A 248 -3.32 10.64 12.60
C TYR A 248 -3.58 9.16 12.28
N LEU A 249 -4.44 8.48 13.04
CA LEU A 249 -4.81 7.08 12.78
C LEU A 249 -5.52 6.92 11.43
N SER A 250 -6.35 7.87 11.04
CA SER A 250 -6.99 7.88 9.72
C SER A 250 -5.97 8.04 8.59
N ILE A 251 -5.00 8.94 8.74
CA ILE A 251 -3.89 9.11 7.78
C ILE A 251 -3.09 7.80 7.69
N MET A 252 -2.80 7.15 8.81
CA MET A 252 -2.12 5.85 8.84
C MET A 252 -2.89 4.81 8.02
N ALA A 253 -4.20 4.70 8.22
CA ALA A 253 -5.01 3.71 7.51
C ALA A 253 -4.99 3.92 5.97
N ILE A 254 -5.06 5.17 5.51
CA ILE A 254 -4.97 5.50 4.08
C ILE A 254 -3.56 5.25 3.54
N ALA A 255 -2.54 5.41 4.36
CA ALA A 255 -1.15 5.24 3.95
C ALA A 255 -0.71 3.78 3.74
N VAL A 256 -1.41 2.81 4.35
CA VAL A 256 -1.03 1.38 4.23
C VAL A 256 -0.88 0.94 2.78
N PRO A 257 -1.86 1.16 1.87
CA PRO A 257 -1.71 0.79 0.47
C PRO A 257 -0.58 1.53 -0.24
N HIS A 258 -0.35 2.81 0.09
CA HIS A 258 0.71 3.61 -0.51
C HIS A 258 2.09 3.07 -0.16
N VAL A 259 2.31 2.73 1.12
CA VAL A 259 3.60 2.18 1.56
C VAL A 259 3.85 0.79 0.97
N LEU A 260 2.84 -0.09 0.98
CA LEU A 260 2.99 -1.43 0.42
C LEU A 260 3.06 -1.43 -1.11
N GLY A 261 2.38 -0.51 -1.79
CA GLY A 261 2.45 -0.36 -3.24
C GLY A 261 3.73 0.36 -3.71
N GLY A 262 4.25 1.29 -2.91
CA GLY A 262 5.48 2.04 -3.22
C GLY A 262 6.76 1.23 -3.07
N THR A 263 6.74 0.09 -2.38
CA THR A 263 7.95 -0.74 -2.19
C THR A 263 8.48 -1.37 -3.50
N TYR A 264 7.69 -1.37 -4.60
CA TYR A 264 8.08 -2.09 -5.81
C TYR A 264 9.40 -1.58 -6.43
N VAL A 265 9.62 -0.27 -6.45
CA VAL A 265 10.86 0.32 -6.99
C VAL A 265 12.04 -0.08 -6.11
N VAL A 266 11.88 0.04 -4.80
CA VAL A 266 12.89 -0.35 -3.80
C VAL A 266 13.19 -1.86 -3.92
N GLU A 267 12.16 -2.70 -3.94
CA GLU A 267 12.29 -4.14 -4.11
C GLU A 267 13.02 -4.50 -5.42
N SER A 268 12.73 -3.78 -6.52
CA SER A 268 13.34 -4.01 -7.82
C SER A 268 14.82 -3.60 -7.84
N VAL A 269 15.15 -2.40 -7.33
CA VAL A 269 16.53 -1.89 -7.32
C VAL A 269 17.43 -2.73 -6.43
N PHE A 270 16.96 -3.11 -5.25
CA PHE A 270 17.72 -3.97 -4.32
C PHE A 270 17.56 -5.46 -4.62
N SER A 271 16.85 -5.86 -5.68
CA SER A 271 16.49 -7.27 -5.93
C SER A 271 15.93 -7.96 -4.69
N TYR A 272 15.19 -7.22 -3.88
CA TYR A 272 14.56 -7.72 -2.67
C TYR A 272 13.29 -8.50 -3.05
N PRO A 273 13.19 -9.80 -2.69
CA PRO A 273 12.14 -10.67 -3.23
C PRO A 273 10.78 -10.43 -2.56
N GLY A 274 10.10 -9.35 -2.97
CA GLY A 274 8.80 -8.95 -2.48
C GLY A 274 7.66 -9.05 -3.51
N ILE A 275 6.46 -8.66 -3.09
CA ILE A 275 5.22 -8.68 -3.92
C ILE A 275 5.23 -7.55 -4.96
N GLY A 276 5.79 -6.39 -4.64
CA GLY A 276 5.86 -5.27 -5.58
C GLY A 276 6.71 -5.62 -6.80
N ALA A 277 7.92 -6.15 -6.59
CA ALA A 277 8.78 -6.65 -7.66
C ALA A 277 8.09 -7.78 -8.44
N LEU A 278 7.38 -8.68 -7.74
CA LEU A 278 6.62 -9.76 -8.36
C LEU A 278 5.50 -9.24 -9.27
N SER A 279 4.80 -8.17 -8.87
CA SER A 279 3.73 -7.55 -9.67
C SER A 279 4.29 -6.96 -10.98
N TYR A 280 5.42 -6.26 -10.89
CA TYR A 280 6.08 -5.72 -12.08
C TYR A 280 6.56 -6.84 -13.02
N GLU A 281 7.18 -7.89 -12.47
CA GLU A 281 7.61 -9.05 -13.27
C GLU A 281 6.44 -9.75 -13.94
N SER A 282 5.32 -9.97 -13.25
CA SER A 282 4.14 -10.62 -13.82
C SER A 282 3.55 -9.81 -14.98
N ALA A 283 3.50 -8.48 -14.85
CA ALA A 283 3.08 -7.61 -15.94
C ALA A 283 4.03 -7.69 -17.15
N ARG A 284 5.33 -7.62 -16.90
CA ARG A 284 6.36 -7.66 -17.94
C ARG A 284 6.39 -8.98 -18.72
N TYR A 285 6.15 -10.10 -18.05
CA TYR A 285 6.16 -11.44 -18.65
C TYR A 285 4.78 -11.96 -19.05
N HIS A 286 3.74 -11.10 -19.01
CA HIS A 286 2.35 -11.46 -19.33
C HIS A 286 1.81 -12.65 -18.52
N ASP A 287 2.27 -12.79 -17.26
CA ASP A 287 1.77 -13.80 -16.33
C ASP A 287 0.45 -13.33 -15.71
N TYR A 288 -0.62 -13.37 -16.50
CA TYR A 288 -1.90 -12.79 -16.12
C TYR A 288 -2.56 -13.47 -14.92
N ASN A 289 -2.36 -14.77 -14.70
CA ASN A 289 -2.90 -15.46 -13.53
C ASN A 289 -2.31 -14.87 -12.23
N LEU A 290 -0.98 -14.71 -12.22
CA LEU A 290 -0.27 -14.12 -11.09
C LEU A 290 -0.61 -12.62 -10.93
N LEU A 291 -0.63 -11.88 -12.04
CA LEU A 291 -0.94 -10.45 -12.02
C LEU A 291 -2.37 -10.17 -11.52
N MET A 292 -3.36 -10.95 -11.97
CA MET A 292 -4.75 -10.80 -11.51
C MET A 292 -4.87 -10.97 -10.00
N LEU A 293 -4.25 -12.01 -9.43
CA LEU A 293 -4.33 -12.22 -7.98
C LEU A 293 -3.61 -11.12 -7.20
N LEU A 294 -2.44 -10.66 -7.66
CA LEU A 294 -1.71 -9.54 -7.05
C LEU A 294 -2.52 -8.23 -7.10
N CYS A 295 -3.16 -7.92 -8.24
CA CYS A 295 -4.05 -6.78 -8.37
C CYS A 295 -5.27 -6.88 -7.44
N MET A 296 -5.87 -8.08 -7.34
CA MET A 296 -6.98 -8.33 -6.41
C MET A 296 -6.56 -8.12 -4.95
N MET A 297 -5.43 -8.67 -4.54
CA MET A 297 -4.92 -8.52 -3.17
C MET A 297 -4.65 -7.05 -2.83
N SER A 298 -3.97 -6.32 -3.72
CA SER A 298 -3.67 -4.90 -3.54
C SER A 298 -4.97 -4.07 -3.49
N GLY A 299 -5.90 -4.31 -4.40
CA GLY A 299 -7.17 -3.59 -4.45
C GLY A 299 -8.08 -3.89 -3.24
N ILE A 300 -8.16 -5.13 -2.78
CA ILE A 300 -8.88 -5.50 -1.55
C ILE A 300 -8.29 -4.76 -0.35
N LEU A 301 -6.96 -4.72 -0.24
CA LEU A 301 -6.27 -3.98 0.82
C LEU A 301 -6.61 -2.49 0.79
N VAL A 302 -6.59 -1.86 -0.40
CA VAL A 302 -6.96 -0.44 -0.59
C VAL A 302 -8.40 -0.20 -0.12
N ILE A 303 -9.35 -1.02 -0.58
CA ILE A 303 -10.78 -0.90 -0.23
C ILE A 303 -10.96 -1.06 1.29
N PHE A 304 -10.32 -2.07 1.88
CA PHE A 304 -10.38 -2.31 3.32
C PHE A 304 -9.84 -1.13 4.13
N CYS A 305 -8.64 -0.63 3.81
CA CYS A 305 -8.01 0.50 4.49
C CYS A 305 -8.84 1.79 4.35
N ASN A 306 -9.44 2.04 3.20
CA ASN A 306 -10.34 3.19 3.00
C ASN A 306 -11.59 3.09 3.88
N ILE A 307 -12.22 1.92 3.97
CA ILE A 307 -13.39 1.71 4.84
C ILE A 307 -13.01 1.88 6.32
N VAL A 308 -11.85 1.39 6.73
CA VAL A 308 -11.34 1.56 8.10
C VAL A 308 -11.11 3.04 8.39
N SER A 309 -10.39 3.77 7.50
CA SER A 309 -10.15 5.21 7.65
C SER A 309 -11.46 6.00 7.74
N GLN A 310 -12.40 5.74 6.84
CA GLN A 310 -13.71 6.38 6.86
C GLN A 310 -14.46 6.08 8.15
N THR A 311 -14.40 4.83 8.64
CA THR A 311 -15.04 4.44 9.91
C THR A 311 -14.44 5.17 11.10
N ILE A 312 -13.11 5.34 11.11
CA ILE A 312 -12.41 6.12 12.13
C ILE A 312 -12.89 7.58 12.09
N ASN A 313 -12.88 8.21 10.92
CA ASN A 313 -13.31 9.60 10.76
C ASN A 313 -14.76 9.84 11.21
N GLU A 314 -15.69 8.96 10.82
CA GLU A 314 -17.09 9.05 11.20
C GLU A 314 -17.34 8.84 12.71
N GLN A 315 -16.44 8.13 13.40
CA GLN A 315 -16.52 7.98 14.87
C GLN A 315 -16.00 9.21 15.60
N ILE A 316 -15.06 9.93 15.00
CA ILE A 316 -14.41 11.11 15.56
C ILE A 316 -15.26 12.35 15.35
N ASP A 317 -15.72 12.57 14.12
CA ASP A 317 -16.62 13.65 13.75
C ASP A 317 -17.99 13.09 13.30
N PRO A 318 -18.97 13.05 14.22
CA PRO A 318 -20.30 12.57 13.89
C PRO A 318 -21.02 13.41 12.82
N ARG A 319 -20.59 14.64 12.54
CA ARG A 319 -21.18 15.53 11.51
C ARG A 319 -20.92 15.00 10.11
N MET A 320 -19.79 14.32 9.89
CA MET A 320 -19.51 13.65 8.63
C MET A 320 -20.47 12.51 8.28
N LYS A 321 -21.27 12.03 9.27
CA LYS A 321 -22.34 11.05 9.00
C LYS A 321 -23.57 11.67 8.37
N ASP A 322 -23.84 12.92 8.66
CA ASP A 322 -25.06 13.61 8.25
C ASP A 322 -24.91 14.23 6.86
N GLU A 323 -23.71 14.67 6.45
CA GLU A 323 -23.43 15.20 5.10
C GLU A 323 -23.68 14.15 4.01
N VAL A 324 -23.31 12.90 4.24
CA VAL A 324 -23.56 11.79 3.28
C VAL A 324 -25.06 11.46 3.12
N ILE A 325 -25.87 11.83 4.10
CA ILE A 325 -27.33 11.62 4.08
C ILE A 325 -28.01 12.79 3.35
N THR A 326 -27.53 14.00 3.55
CA THR A 326 -28.11 15.24 2.95
C THR A 326 -27.81 15.33 1.47
N GLU A 327 -26.60 15.00 1.03
CA GLU A 327 -26.22 14.96 -0.40
C GLU A 327 -27.04 13.92 -1.18
N LYS A 328 -27.47 12.82 -0.52
CA LYS A 328 -28.35 11.82 -1.15
C LYS A 328 -29.81 12.23 -1.21
N SER A 329 -30.29 13.09 -0.32
CA SER A 329 -31.66 13.61 -0.39
C SER A 329 -31.81 14.65 -1.50
N GLU A 330 -30.80 15.47 -1.74
CA GLU A 330 -30.81 16.45 -2.85
C GLU A 330 -30.69 15.83 -4.25
N VAL A 331 -30.01 14.69 -4.37
CA VAL A 331 -29.88 13.95 -5.67
C VAL A 331 -31.15 13.15 -6.01
N VAL A 332 -32.01 12.87 -5.05
CA VAL A 332 -33.28 12.15 -5.27
C VAL A 332 -34.46 13.09 -5.55
N GLU A 333 -34.34 14.38 -5.18
CA GLU A 333 -35.39 15.40 -5.42
C GLU A 333 -35.11 16.31 -6.64
N GLY A 334 -34.02 16.14 -7.37
CA GLY A 334 -33.68 16.83 -8.63
C GLY A 334 -33.72 15.89 -9.82
#